data_b1474dc3916f8fc4b973a0a3733d27c3
#
_entry.id   b1474dc3916f8fc4b973a0a3733d27c3
#
_cell.length_a   1.000
_cell.length_b   1.000
_cell.length_c   1.000
_cell.angle_alpha   90.00
_cell.angle_beta   90.00
_cell.angle_gamma   90.00
#
_symmetry.space_group_name_H-M   'P 1'
#
loop_
_entity.id
_entity.type
_entity.pdbx_description
1 polymer ?
#
loop_
_entity_poly.entity_id
_entity_poly.type
_entity_poly.pdbx_seq_one_letter_code
_entity_poly.pdbx_strand_id
1 'polypeptide(L)'
;METEAHKANTAAFSHVPVLSRELIDGLNIHAGGHYLDATVGGGGHSELILAAAPDVQVTAIDRDACALAAAKVKLEQYGDRIHFWHGNFAEYKPNNLVFDGIIADLGVSSAQFDIPERGFSFRHTADLDMRMDQRQSLTAAEVINHWQEAQLADTFYKYGEERLSRQIARRIVEQRPFQTTTQLADAIAHSVPRKYRYGRIHPATRVFQALRIVVNQEISSLETFLNRAPNWLKLEGRIGIISFHSLEDRIVKHTLRDSPLLQVLTKKPITAQEKELEENPRSRSAKLRFAQRVCQ
;
A
#
# COMPACT_ATOMS: atom_id res chain seq x y z
N MET A 1 32.12 23.19 14.76
CA MET A 1 31.35 22.21 15.58
C MET A 1 29.91 22.15 15.03
N GLU A 2 29.76 21.77 13.75
CA GLU A 2 28.47 21.64 13.06
C GLU A 2 28.60 20.57 11.96
N THR A 3 28.95 19.33 12.32
CA THR A 3 29.03 18.22 11.32
C THR A 3 28.71 16.83 11.88
N GLU A 4 28.11 16.71 13.08
CA GLU A 4 27.78 15.39 13.66
C GLU A 4 26.32 15.06 13.75
N ALA A 5 25.40 15.99 13.43
CA ALA A 5 23.94 15.74 13.57
C ALA A 5 23.29 15.09 12.34
N HIS A 6 24.02 14.82 11.24
CA HIS A 6 23.44 14.29 9.98
C HIS A 6 23.80 12.83 9.68
N LYS A 7 24.48 12.13 10.61
CA LYS A 7 24.90 10.72 10.42
C LYS A 7 24.09 9.67 11.18
N ALA A 8 23.00 10.05 11.82
CA ALA A 8 22.20 9.12 12.61
C ALA A 8 20.83 8.92 11.95
N ASN A 9 20.71 8.16 10.88
CA ASN A 9 19.59 7.29 10.57
C ASN A 9 19.68 6.56 9.20
N THR A 10 20.83 6.12 8.80
CA THR A 10 20.96 5.13 7.71
C THR A 10 21.06 3.72 8.29
N ALA A 11 20.11 3.34 9.16
CA ALA A 11 19.86 1.93 9.41
C ALA A 11 19.34 1.36 8.09
N ALA A 12 20.17 0.55 7.43
CA ALA A 12 19.92 -0.04 6.14
C ALA A 12 18.52 -0.67 6.13
N PHE A 13 17.58 -0.09 5.38
CA PHE A 13 16.31 -0.66 5.05
C PHE A 13 16.54 -1.88 4.14
N SER A 14 16.97 -3.00 4.73
CA SER A 14 17.01 -4.29 4.05
C SER A 14 15.59 -4.87 4.03
N HIS A 15 14.71 -4.24 3.27
CA HIS A 15 13.38 -4.77 3.06
C HIS A 15 13.38 -5.64 1.81
N VAL A 16 13.14 -6.95 2.00
CA VAL A 16 12.91 -7.88 0.90
C VAL A 16 11.50 -7.60 0.35
N PRO A 17 11.35 -7.25 -0.94
CA PRO A 17 10.05 -7.04 -1.54
C PRO A 17 9.18 -8.30 -1.45
N VAL A 18 7.90 -8.13 -1.16
CA VAL A 18 6.96 -9.24 -1.02
C VAL A 18 6.70 -9.90 -2.38
N LEU A 19 6.66 -11.25 -2.43
CA LEU A 19 6.41 -12.03 -3.65
C LEU A 19 7.31 -11.60 -4.82
N SER A 20 8.55 -11.25 -4.52
CA SER A 20 9.48 -10.64 -5.48
C SER A 20 9.77 -11.53 -6.68
N ARG A 21 10.01 -12.82 -6.45
CA ARG A 21 10.27 -13.81 -7.50
C ARG A 21 9.03 -13.99 -8.38
N GLU A 22 7.88 -14.22 -7.77
CA GLU A 22 6.61 -14.44 -8.45
C GLU A 22 6.20 -13.22 -9.28
N LEU A 23 6.51 -12.01 -8.78
CA LEU A 23 6.24 -10.77 -9.49
C LEU A 23 7.10 -10.65 -10.75
N ILE A 24 8.40 -10.83 -10.64
CA ILE A 24 9.35 -10.74 -11.77
C ILE A 24 9.05 -11.80 -12.84
N ASP A 25 8.85 -13.05 -12.41
CA ASP A 25 8.49 -14.14 -13.32
C ASP A 25 7.16 -13.86 -14.03
N GLY A 26 6.17 -13.32 -13.31
CA GLY A 26 4.85 -13.03 -13.84
C GLY A 26 4.82 -11.85 -14.81
N LEU A 27 5.68 -10.83 -14.64
CA LEU A 27 5.74 -9.67 -15.52
C LEU A 27 6.30 -9.98 -16.91
N ASN A 28 7.05 -11.08 -17.07
CA ASN A 28 7.70 -11.45 -18.33
C ASN A 28 8.62 -10.34 -18.87
N ILE A 29 9.57 -9.91 -18.03
CA ILE A 29 10.45 -8.78 -18.33
C ILE A 29 11.39 -9.12 -19.49
N HIS A 30 11.57 -8.17 -20.41
CA HIS A 30 12.46 -8.30 -21.58
C HIS A 30 13.35 -7.05 -21.76
N ALA A 31 14.45 -7.19 -22.47
CA ALA A 31 15.39 -6.13 -22.77
C ALA A 31 14.68 -4.95 -23.49
N GLY A 32 15.02 -3.72 -23.12
CA GLY A 32 14.43 -2.50 -23.68
C GLY A 32 12.97 -2.24 -23.29
N GLY A 33 12.38 -3.08 -22.41
CA GLY A 33 11.01 -2.90 -21.92
C GLY A 33 10.87 -1.69 -21.00
N HIS A 34 9.68 -1.08 -20.99
CA HIS A 34 9.35 0.02 -20.09
C HIS A 34 8.24 -0.41 -19.10
N TYR A 35 8.52 -0.31 -17.81
CA TYR A 35 7.63 -0.79 -16.74
C TYR A 35 7.17 0.36 -15.85
N LEU A 36 5.95 0.26 -15.35
CA LEU A 36 5.39 1.19 -14.36
C LEU A 36 5.34 0.49 -13.00
N ASP A 37 6.05 1.05 -12.04
CA ASP A 37 5.87 0.73 -10.62
C ASP A 37 5.01 1.82 -9.98
N ALA A 38 3.74 1.53 -9.75
CA ALA A 38 2.77 2.48 -9.23
C ALA A 38 2.90 2.76 -7.73
N THR A 39 3.77 2.00 -7.03
CA THR A 39 3.96 2.04 -5.57
C THR A 39 5.42 1.73 -5.23
N VAL A 40 6.35 2.59 -5.68
CA VAL A 40 7.79 2.28 -5.61
C VAL A 40 8.29 2.03 -4.19
N GLY A 41 7.67 2.64 -3.17
CA GLY A 41 8.11 2.50 -1.79
C GLY A 41 9.61 2.78 -1.64
N GLY A 42 10.35 1.85 -1.05
CA GLY A 42 11.81 1.91 -0.95
C GLY A 42 12.58 1.45 -2.21
N GLY A 43 11.91 1.21 -3.33
CA GLY A 43 12.55 0.86 -4.61
C GLY A 43 12.87 -0.63 -4.81
N GLY A 44 12.38 -1.52 -3.95
CA GLY A 44 12.75 -2.94 -4.00
C GLY A 44 12.30 -3.66 -5.27
N HIS A 45 11.03 -3.56 -5.64
CA HIS A 45 10.52 -4.16 -6.88
C HIS A 45 11.10 -3.49 -8.12
N SER A 46 11.20 -2.14 -8.12
CA SER A 46 11.84 -1.40 -9.22
C SER A 46 13.28 -1.83 -9.46
N GLU A 47 14.07 -2.08 -8.40
CA GLU A 47 15.44 -2.59 -8.52
C GLU A 47 15.49 -3.95 -9.23
N LEU A 48 14.61 -4.87 -8.82
CA LEU A 48 14.53 -6.20 -9.44
C LEU A 48 14.13 -6.13 -10.92
N ILE A 49 13.20 -5.24 -11.28
CA ILE A 49 12.79 -5.01 -12.67
C ILE A 49 13.97 -4.46 -13.48
N LEU A 50 14.67 -3.45 -12.97
CA LEU A 50 15.82 -2.84 -13.66
C LEU A 50 17.01 -3.79 -13.82
N ALA A 51 17.17 -4.74 -12.88
CA ALA A 51 18.23 -5.73 -12.90
C ALA A 51 17.88 -6.96 -13.78
N ALA A 52 16.61 -7.19 -14.10
CA ALA A 52 16.16 -8.40 -14.78
C ALA A 52 16.63 -8.51 -16.25
N ALA A 53 16.80 -7.37 -16.93
CA ALA A 53 17.30 -7.36 -18.31
C ALA A 53 18.00 -6.02 -18.62
N PRO A 54 18.91 -5.98 -19.65
CA PRO A 54 19.55 -4.75 -20.06
C PRO A 54 18.53 -3.77 -20.67
N ASP A 55 18.84 -2.49 -20.58
CA ASP A 55 18.08 -1.37 -21.18
C ASP A 55 16.62 -1.28 -20.73
N VAL A 56 16.24 -1.97 -19.67
CA VAL A 56 14.92 -1.83 -19.03
C VAL A 56 14.80 -0.45 -18.42
N GLN A 57 13.63 0.18 -18.66
CA GLN A 57 13.26 1.45 -18.07
C GLN A 57 12.12 1.27 -17.06
N VAL A 58 12.12 2.08 -16.00
CA VAL A 58 11.06 2.09 -14.98
C VAL A 58 10.56 3.52 -14.78
N THR A 59 9.24 3.68 -14.84
CA THR A 59 8.56 4.84 -14.26
C THR A 59 8.08 4.45 -12.86
N ALA A 60 8.55 5.15 -11.83
CA ALA A 60 8.32 4.83 -10.43
C ALA A 60 7.48 5.92 -9.75
N ILE A 61 6.36 5.51 -9.18
CA ILE A 61 5.39 6.40 -8.53
C ILE A 61 5.34 6.13 -7.05
N ASP A 62 5.30 7.18 -6.24
CA ASP A 62 4.84 7.10 -4.86
C ASP A 62 4.23 8.44 -4.43
N ARG A 63 3.29 8.38 -3.50
CA ARG A 63 2.69 9.55 -2.86
C ARG A 63 3.47 10.02 -1.62
N ASP A 64 4.32 9.14 -1.06
CA ASP A 64 5.15 9.43 0.10
C ASP A 64 6.51 9.97 -0.34
N ALA A 65 6.80 11.22 -0.01
CA ALA A 65 8.07 11.86 -0.32
C ALA A 65 9.27 11.15 0.33
N CYS A 66 9.09 10.57 1.53
CA CYS A 66 10.14 9.82 2.22
C CYS A 66 10.46 8.51 1.49
N ALA A 67 9.44 7.82 1.00
CA ALA A 67 9.62 6.62 0.19
C ALA A 67 10.37 6.93 -1.12
N LEU A 68 9.96 7.99 -1.83
CA LEU A 68 10.65 8.43 -3.04
C LEU A 68 12.10 8.83 -2.79
N ALA A 69 12.39 9.50 -1.68
CA ALA A 69 13.77 9.86 -1.33
C ALA A 69 14.62 8.60 -1.11
N ALA A 70 14.11 7.60 -0.39
CA ALA A 70 14.79 6.33 -0.18
C ALA A 70 15.00 5.56 -1.51
N ALA A 71 13.97 5.50 -2.36
CA ALA A 71 14.05 4.86 -3.67
C ALA A 71 15.08 5.53 -4.58
N LYS A 72 15.16 6.87 -4.59
CA LYS A 72 16.15 7.61 -5.38
C LYS A 72 17.59 7.25 -4.98
N VAL A 73 17.86 7.19 -3.68
CA VAL A 73 19.19 6.77 -3.18
C VAL A 73 19.51 5.34 -3.59
N LYS A 74 18.56 4.42 -3.37
CA LYS A 74 18.73 2.99 -3.68
C LYS A 74 18.97 2.72 -5.16
N LEU A 75 18.27 3.47 -6.03
CA LEU A 75 18.24 3.24 -7.47
C LEU A 75 19.16 4.17 -8.25
N GLU A 76 19.99 4.99 -7.58
CA GLU A 76 20.88 5.98 -8.18
C GLU A 76 21.78 5.38 -9.28
N GLN A 77 22.27 4.15 -9.07
CA GLN A 77 23.14 3.45 -10.00
C GLN A 77 22.50 3.18 -11.39
N TYR A 78 21.17 3.24 -11.49
CA TYR A 78 20.45 3.01 -12.75
C TYR A 78 20.30 4.27 -13.62
N GLY A 79 20.66 5.45 -13.09
CA GLY A 79 20.68 6.70 -13.85
C GLY A 79 19.38 7.01 -14.58
N ASP A 80 19.48 7.29 -15.88
CA ASP A 80 18.35 7.67 -16.73
C ASP A 80 17.35 6.54 -17.02
N ARG A 81 17.62 5.33 -16.57
CA ARG A 81 16.71 4.20 -16.71
C ARG A 81 15.54 4.23 -15.75
N ILE A 82 15.54 5.14 -14.75
CA ILE A 82 14.44 5.30 -13.81
C ILE A 82 13.93 6.74 -13.77
N HIS A 83 12.62 6.90 -13.86
CA HIS A 83 11.93 8.18 -13.79
C HIS A 83 10.98 8.17 -12.62
N PHE A 84 11.10 9.15 -11.72
CA PHE A 84 10.27 9.27 -10.52
C PHE A 84 9.15 10.27 -10.69
N TRP A 85 7.95 9.90 -10.27
CA TRP A 85 6.81 10.79 -10.19
C TRP A 85 6.23 10.80 -8.77
N HIS A 86 6.06 12.01 -8.18
CA HIS A 86 5.58 12.19 -6.81
C HIS A 86 4.08 12.50 -6.80
N GLY A 87 3.26 11.55 -6.42
CA GLY A 87 1.82 11.72 -6.28
C GLY A 87 1.06 10.40 -6.16
N ASN A 88 -0.24 10.51 -6.14
CA ASN A 88 -1.13 9.36 -6.10
C ASN A 88 -1.22 8.71 -7.49
N PHE A 89 -0.96 7.42 -7.60
CA PHE A 89 -1.06 6.69 -8.87
C PHE A 89 -2.41 6.86 -9.59
N ALA A 90 -3.50 7.16 -8.86
CA ALA A 90 -4.79 7.49 -9.44
C ALA A 90 -4.80 8.80 -10.24
N GLU A 91 -3.87 9.70 -9.96
CA GLU A 91 -3.75 11.00 -10.63
C GLU A 91 -2.72 10.98 -11.78
N TYR A 92 -1.92 9.93 -11.85
CA TYR A 92 -0.88 9.79 -12.87
C TYR A 92 -1.48 9.77 -14.28
N LYS A 93 -0.79 10.46 -15.21
CA LYS A 93 -1.14 10.52 -16.64
C LYS A 93 0.13 10.23 -17.44
N PRO A 94 0.20 9.13 -18.17
CA PRO A 94 1.42 8.71 -18.86
C PRO A 94 1.77 9.54 -20.11
N ASN A 95 0.96 10.53 -20.51
CA ASN A 95 1.24 11.44 -21.65
C ASN A 95 1.68 10.68 -22.91
N ASN A 96 0.90 9.69 -23.34
CA ASN A 96 1.16 8.79 -24.47
C ASN A 96 2.25 7.72 -24.26
N LEU A 97 2.89 7.64 -23.08
CA LEU A 97 3.72 6.49 -22.75
C LEU A 97 2.86 5.24 -22.58
N VAL A 98 3.37 4.13 -23.07
CA VAL A 98 2.78 2.80 -22.88
C VAL A 98 3.82 1.86 -22.29
N PHE A 99 3.35 0.93 -21.46
CA PHE A 99 4.21 0.07 -20.66
C PHE A 99 4.10 -1.38 -21.08
N ASP A 100 5.23 -2.09 -21.04
CA ASP A 100 5.31 -3.53 -21.23
C ASP A 100 4.76 -4.29 -19.99
N GLY A 101 4.85 -3.64 -18.83
CA GLY A 101 4.25 -4.15 -17.60
C GLY A 101 3.95 -3.06 -16.59
N ILE A 102 2.96 -3.31 -15.73
CA ILE A 102 2.55 -2.42 -14.63
C ILE A 102 2.51 -3.25 -13.36
N ILE A 103 3.08 -2.72 -12.27
CA ILE A 103 2.94 -3.29 -10.95
C ILE A 103 2.35 -2.28 -9.97
N ALA A 104 1.64 -2.81 -8.97
CA ALA A 104 1.30 -2.08 -7.76
C ALA A 104 1.37 -3.03 -6.56
N ASP A 105 2.18 -2.67 -5.56
CA ASP A 105 2.27 -3.31 -4.25
C ASP A 105 1.47 -2.45 -3.27
N LEU A 106 0.21 -2.86 -3.01
CA LEU A 106 -0.75 -2.05 -2.28
C LEU A 106 -0.46 -2.02 -0.78
N GLY A 107 -0.98 -1.01 -0.10
CA GLY A 107 -0.89 -0.87 1.34
C GLY A 107 0.21 0.09 1.80
N VAL A 108 0.80 -0.21 2.95
CA VAL A 108 1.80 0.67 3.59
C VAL A 108 3.20 0.16 3.37
N SER A 109 4.11 1.08 3.09
CA SER A 109 5.53 0.77 3.03
C SER A 109 6.07 0.42 4.43
N SER A 110 7.17 -0.34 4.46
CA SER A 110 7.83 -0.67 5.72
C SER A 110 8.23 0.58 6.51
N ALA A 111 8.71 1.61 5.81
CA ALA A 111 9.06 2.89 6.43
C ALA A 111 7.88 3.52 7.19
N GLN A 112 6.66 3.43 6.66
CA GLN A 112 5.48 3.97 7.32
C GLN A 112 5.11 3.21 8.59
N PHE A 113 5.35 1.88 8.65
CA PHE A 113 5.14 1.11 9.86
C PHE A 113 6.27 1.22 10.87
N ASP A 114 7.51 1.35 10.39
CA ASP A 114 8.72 1.31 11.21
C ASP A 114 9.07 2.67 11.81
N ILE A 115 8.47 3.75 11.29
CA ILE A 115 8.59 5.11 11.85
C ILE A 115 7.36 5.38 12.73
N PRO A 116 7.48 5.30 14.08
CA PRO A 116 6.35 5.43 14.99
C PRO A 116 5.57 6.74 14.82
N GLU A 117 6.28 7.84 14.56
CA GLU A 117 5.74 9.19 14.42
C GLU A 117 4.74 9.34 13.28
N ARG A 118 4.74 8.40 12.32
CA ARG A 118 3.75 8.37 11.22
C ARG A 118 2.35 7.91 11.66
N GLY A 119 2.20 7.33 12.85
CA GLY A 119 0.92 6.95 13.45
C GLY A 119 0.21 5.74 12.83
N PHE A 120 0.86 4.96 11.94
CA PHE A 120 0.24 3.77 11.32
C PHE A 120 0.12 2.57 12.27
N SER A 121 0.87 2.56 13.36
CA SER A 121 0.89 1.47 14.34
C SER A 121 0.52 1.98 15.73
N PHE A 122 -0.16 1.14 16.50
CA PHE A 122 -0.44 1.37 17.92
C PHE A 122 0.51 0.61 18.87
N ARG A 123 1.61 0.07 18.33
CA ARG A 123 2.66 -0.58 19.15
C ARG A 123 3.48 0.43 19.95
N HIS A 124 3.57 1.63 19.44
CA HIS A 124 4.25 2.76 20.03
C HIS A 124 3.29 3.94 20.15
N THR A 125 3.48 4.76 21.15
CA THR A 125 2.73 6.01 21.32
C THR A 125 3.20 7.02 20.30
N ALA A 126 2.30 7.48 19.45
CA ALA A 126 2.54 8.48 18.43
C ALA A 126 1.25 9.26 18.15
N ASP A 127 1.36 10.38 17.44
CA ASP A 127 0.22 11.15 16.98
C ASP A 127 -0.68 10.33 16.03
N LEU A 128 -1.96 10.62 16.02
CA LEU A 128 -2.94 10.00 15.12
C LEU A 128 -2.88 10.66 13.72
N ASP A 129 -1.76 10.49 13.02
CA ASP A 129 -1.56 11.07 11.67
C ASP A 129 -2.08 10.15 10.57
N MET A 130 -1.43 9.05 10.29
CA MET A 130 -1.70 8.04 9.25
C MET A 130 -1.68 8.55 7.80
N ARG A 131 -1.21 9.76 7.52
CA ARG A 131 -1.09 10.26 6.14
C ARG A 131 0.10 9.61 5.44
N MET A 132 -0.12 9.03 4.28
CA MET A 132 0.97 8.63 3.36
C MET A 132 1.58 9.86 2.69
N ASP A 133 0.75 10.75 2.16
CA ASP A 133 1.16 12.05 1.63
C ASP A 133 0.95 13.12 2.71
N GLN A 134 2.04 13.64 3.27
CA GLN A 134 1.96 14.64 4.33
C GLN A 134 1.48 16.02 3.86
N ARG A 135 1.34 16.25 2.55
CA ARG A 135 0.78 17.47 1.99
C ARG A 135 -0.75 17.56 2.14
N GLN A 136 -1.43 16.41 2.33
CA GLN A 136 -2.88 16.39 2.56
C GLN A 136 -3.22 16.87 3.97
N SER A 137 -4.44 17.43 4.15
CA SER A 137 -4.89 17.97 5.44
C SER A 137 -5.53 16.90 6.35
N LEU A 138 -6.23 15.90 5.77
CA LEU A 138 -6.98 14.91 6.54
C LEU A 138 -6.04 13.94 7.27
N THR A 139 -6.14 13.91 8.60
CA THR A 139 -5.40 13.00 9.49
C THR A 139 -6.35 12.03 10.18
N ALA A 140 -5.80 10.96 10.79
CA ALA A 140 -6.59 10.07 11.63
C ALA A 140 -7.18 10.78 12.86
N ALA A 141 -6.46 11.77 13.41
CA ALA A 141 -6.97 12.60 14.49
C ALA A 141 -8.22 13.39 14.08
N GLU A 142 -8.20 13.98 12.88
CA GLU A 142 -9.35 14.72 12.34
C GLU A 142 -10.57 13.80 12.18
N VAL A 143 -10.39 12.61 11.61
CA VAL A 143 -11.44 11.60 11.46
C VAL A 143 -12.01 11.18 12.82
N ILE A 144 -11.14 10.81 13.75
CA ILE A 144 -11.56 10.28 15.07
C ILE A 144 -12.23 11.35 15.93
N ASN A 145 -11.73 12.57 15.92
CA ASN A 145 -12.20 13.60 16.85
C ASN A 145 -13.39 14.40 16.34
N HIS A 146 -13.60 14.46 15.00
CA HIS A 146 -14.61 15.38 14.44
C HIS A 146 -15.73 14.70 13.65
N TRP A 147 -15.51 13.47 13.11
CA TRP A 147 -16.57 12.80 12.35
C TRP A 147 -17.70 12.33 13.25
N GLN A 148 -18.92 12.29 12.71
CA GLN A 148 -20.10 11.82 13.44
C GLN A 148 -20.03 10.32 13.72
N GLU A 149 -20.70 9.86 14.78
CA GLU A 149 -20.76 8.46 15.19
C GLU A 149 -21.15 7.53 14.04
N ALA A 150 -22.17 7.90 13.27
CA ALA A 150 -22.64 7.12 12.14
C ALA A 150 -21.57 6.97 11.04
N GLN A 151 -20.85 8.06 10.73
CA GLN A 151 -19.76 8.03 9.73
C GLN A 151 -18.60 7.15 10.18
N LEU A 152 -18.23 7.20 11.46
CA LEU A 152 -17.21 6.32 12.05
C LEU A 152 -17.64 4.85 11.99
N ALA A 153 -18.89 4.56 12.39
CA ALA A 153 -19.42 3.20 12.37
C ALA A 153 -19.43 2.60 10.97
N ASP A 154 -19.88 3.37 9.98
CA ASP A 154 -19.90 2.96 8.58
C ASP A 154 -18.48 2.75 8.04
N THR A 155 -17.54 3.62 8.39
CA THR A 155 -16.13 3.52 8.03
C THR A 155 -15.51 2.24 8.58
N PHE A 156 -15.70 1.96 9.86
CA PHE A 156 -15.14 0.77 10.51
C PHE A 156 -15.78 -0.52 9.97
N TYR A 157 -17.07 -0.49 9.66
CA TYR A 157 -17.76 -1.62 9.04
C TYR A 157 -17.29 -1.86 7.60
N LYS A 158 -17.30 -0.81 6.77
CA LYS A 158 -17.02 -0.90 5.33
C LYS A 158 -15.56 -1.22 5.05
N TYR A 159 -14.61 -0.54 5.72
CA TYR A 159 -13.19 -0.62 5.42
C TYR A 159 -12.39 -1.50 6.39
N GLY A 160 -12.89 -1.67 7.60
CA GLY A 160 -12.29 -2.56 8.60
C GLY A 160 -12.93 -3.94 8.67
N GLU A 161 -14.08 -4.15 8.02
CA GLU A 161 -14.92 -5.35 8.20
C GLU A 161 -15.20 -5.63 9.69
N GLU A 162 -15.34 -4.54 10.50
CA GLU A 162 -15.50 -4.61 11.95
C GLU A 162 -16.98 -4.76 12.32
N ARG A 163 -17.32 -5.91 12.89
CA ARG A 163 -18.73 -6.25 13.24
C ARG A 163 -19.27 -5.42 14.41
N LEU A 164 -18.40 -5.00 15.32
CA LEU A 164 -18.75 -4.18 16.48
C LEU A 164 -18.61 -2.68 16.20
N SER A 165 -18.58 -2.28 14.93
CA SER A 165 -18.31 -0.92 14.46
C SER A 165 -19.14 0.16 15.17
N ARG A 166 -20.46 -0.06 15.36
CA ARG A 166 -21.36 0.88 16.03
C ARG A 166 -21.02 1.06 17.52
N GLN A 167 -20.71 -0.04 18.21
CA GLN A 167 -20.33 -0.02 19.61
C GLN A 167 -19.01 0.71 19.81
N ILE A 168 -18.03 0.44 18.93
CA ILE A 168 -16.71 1.09 18.96
C ILE A 168 -16.84 2.58 18.63
N ALA A 169 -17.60 2.95 17.59
CA ALA A 169 -17.82 4.35 17.19
C ALA A 169 -18.46 5.16 18.32
N ARG A 170 -19.51 4.64 18.96
CA ARG A 170 -20.15 5.29 20.13
C ARG A 170 -19.13 5.54 21.23
N ARG A 171 -18.34 4.52 21.58
CA ARG A 171 -17.35 4.63 22.66
C ARG A 171 -16.27 5.66 22.33
N ILE A 172 -15.85 5.73 21.09
CA ILE A 172 -14.90 6.77 20.64
C ILE A 172 -15.51 8.15 20.82
N VAL A 173 -16.73 8.38 20.36
CA VAL A 173 -17.39 9.69 20.47
C VAL A 173 -17.56 10.12 21.94
N GLU A 174 -17.91 9.20 22.84
CA GLU A 174 -18.04 9.45 24.27
C GLU A 174 -16.73 9.85 24.97
N GLN A 175 -15.58 9.38 24.43
CA GLN A 175 -14.27 9.53 25.08
C GLN A 175 -13.34 10.56 24.41
N ARG A 176 -13.79 11.25 23.37
CA ARG A 176 -13.02 12.32 22.72
C ARG A 176 -12.57 13.40 23.70
N PRO A 177 -11.42 14.07 23.45
CA PRO A 177 -10.52 13.91 22.29
C PRO A 177 -9.47 12.81 22.47
N PHE A 178 -9.02 12.19 21.35
CA PHE A 178 -7.87 11.31 21.31
C PHE A 178 -6.68 12.01 20.67
N GLN A 179 -5.53 11.89 21.28
CA GLN A 179 -4.28 12.50 20.79
C GLN A 179 -3.33 11.45 20.21
N THR A 180 -3.28 10.25 20.83
CA THR A 180 -2.28 9.26 20.46
C THR A 180 -2.88 7.93 20.00
N THR A 181 -2.07 7.19 19.25
CA THR A 181 -2.39 5.85 18.75
C THR A 181 -2.71 4.86 19.86
N THR A 182 -1.97 4.89 20.95
CA THR A 182 -2.17 3.99 22.10
C THR A 182 -3.45 4.33 22.85
N GLN A 183 -3.76 5.61 23.11
CA GLN A 183 -5.02 6.02 23.72
C GLN A 183 -6.23 5.49 22.92
N LEU A 184 -6.21 5.65 21.60
CA LEU A 184 -7.28 5.16 20.76
C LEU A 184 -7.37 3.62 20.79
N ALA A 185 -6.25 2.92 20.68
CA ALA A 185 -6.21 1.47 20.71
C ALA A 185 -6.76 0.90 22.03
N ASP A 186 -6.41 1.50 23.16
CA ASP A 186 -6.90 1.13 24.49
C ASP A 186 -8.41 1.36 24.63
N ALA A 187 -8.91 2.50 24.17
CA ALA A 187 -10.35 2.79 24.18
C ALA A 187 -11.14 1.77 23.34
N ILE A 188 -10.64 1.40 22.16
CA ILE A 188 -11.24 0.37 21.31
C ILE A 188 -11.21 -0.98 22.03
N ALA A 189 -10.08 -1.39 22.61
CA ALA A 189 -9.96 -2.66 23.31
C ALA A 189 -10.92 -2.75 24.51
N HIS A 190 -11.15 -1.64 25.21
CA HIS A 190 -12.09 -1.60 26.35
C HIS A 190 -13.55 -1.48 25.93
N SER A 191 -13.82 -1.09 24.68
CA SER A 191 -15.17 -0.99 24.16
C SER A 191 -15.79 -2.32 23.74
N VAL A 192 -15.00 -3.39 23.61
CA VAL A 192 -15.46 -4.69 23.09
C VAL A 192 -15.52 -5.76 24.19
N PRO A 193 -16.34 -6.82 24.03
CA PRO A 193 -16.42 -7.91 24.99
C PRO A 193 -15.07 -8.57 25.24
N ARG A 194 -14.86 -9.08 26.48
CA ARG A 194 -13.58 -9.67 26.89
C ARG A 194 -13.11 -10.80 25.95
N LYS A 195 -14.02 -11.67 25.49
CA LYS A 195 -13.73 -12.74 24.53
C LYS A 195 -13.20 -12.20 23.18
N TYR A 196 -13.71 -11.06 22.73
CA TYR A 196 -13.28 -10.42 21.49
C TYR A 196 -11.91 -9.74 21.65
N ARG A 197 -11.66 -9.12 22.82
CA ARG A 197 -10.41 -8.44 23.19
C ARG A 197 -9.20 -9.36 23.14
N TYR A 198 -9.34 -10.59 23.62
CA TYR A 198 -8.28 -11.60 23.65
C TYR A 198 -8.34 -12.57 22.46
N GLY A 199 -8.96 -12.18 21.37
CA GLY A 199 -8.95 -12.93 20.11
C GLY A 199 -7.58 -12.96 19.43
N ARG A 200 -7.49 -13.69 18.33
CA ARG A 200 -6.26 -13.82 17.52
C ARG A 200 -5.71 -12.48 17.03
N ILE A 201 -6.58 -11.51 16.76
CA ILE A 201 -6.25 -10.19 16.23
C ILE A 201 -6.70 -9.14 17.23
N HIS A 202 -5.83 -8.17 17.53
CA HIS A 202 -6.16 -7.08 18.43
C HIS A 202 -7.36 -6.27 17.87
N PRO A 203 -8.36 -5.89 18.69
CA PRO A 203 -9.57 -5.19 18.22
C PRO A 203 -9.28 -3.90 17.43
N ALA A 204 -8.24 -3.15 17.82
CA ALA A 204 -7.87 -1.92 17.14
C ALA A 204 -7.35 -2.15 15.71
N THR A 205 -6.87 -3.34 15.35
CA THR A 205 -6.26 -3.60 14.03
C THR A 205 -7.21 -3.24 12.88
N ARG A 206 -8.47 -3.64 12.98
CA ARG A 206 -9.48 -3.36 11.93
C ARG A 206 -9.86 -1.90 11.86
N VAL A 207 -9.93 -1.24 13.02
CA VAL A 207 -10.24 0.20 13.08
C VAL A 207 -9.09 1.01 12.51
N PHE A 208 -7.85 0.68 12.84
CA PHE A 208 -6.65 1.33 12.28
C PHE A 208 -6.55 1.11 10.78
N GLN A 209 -6.86 -0.09 10.28
CA GLN A 209 -6.97 -0.33 8.83
C GLN A 209 -8.03 0.58 8.19
N ALA A 210 -9.22 0.68 8.79
CA ALA A 210 -10.29 1.51 8.25
C ALA A 210 -9.92 3.00 8.24
N LEU A 211 -9.28 3.49 9.30
CA LEU A 211 -8.77 4.87 9.37
C LEU A 211 -7.73 5.14 8.29
N ARG A 212 -6.76 4.26 8.13
CA ARG A 212 -5.72 4.35 7.11
C ARG A 212 -6.33 4.45 5.71
N ILE A 213 -7.26 3.57 5.42
CA ILE A 213 -7.96 3.53 4.12
C ILE A 213 -8.68 4.85 3.83
N VAL A 214 -9.38 5.40 4.82
CA VAL A 214 -10.13 6.65 4.65
C VAL A 214 -9.20 7.85 4.54
N VAL A 215 -8.23 7.98 5.44
CA VAL A 215 -7.26 9.07 5.44
C VAL A 215 -6.55 9.17 4.10
N ASN A 216 -6.18 8.02 3.52
CA ASN A 216 -5.39 7.96 2.29
C ASN A 216 -6.22 7.70 1.03
N GLN A 217 -7.55 7.61 1.13
CA GLN A 217 -8.44 7.32 -0.01
C GLN A 217 -8.00 6.08 -0.80
N GLU A 218 -7.51 5.04 -0.10
CA GLU A 218 -6.84 3.89 -0.72
C GLU A 218 -7.75 3.16 -1.72
N ILE A 219 -9.01 2.93 -1.36
CA ILE A 219 -9.97 2.18 -2.19
C ILE A 219 -10.37 2.96 -3.43
N SER A 220 -10.73 4.23 -3.32
CA SER A 220 -11.11 5.05 -4.48
C SER A 220 -9.94 5.29 -5.43
N SER A 221 -8.73 5.43 -4.89
CA SER A 221 -7.51 5.51 -5.69
C SER A 221 -7.24 4.21 -6.45
N LEU A 222 -7.39 3.06 -5.79
CA LEU A 222 -7.24 1.74 -6.42
C LEU A 222 -8.25 1.52 -7.54
N GLU A 223 -9.54 1.81 -7.31
CA GLU A 223 -10.59 1.69 -8.32
C GLU A 223 -10.29 2.58 -9.54
N THR A 224 -9.89 3.83 -9.31
CA THR A 224 -9.52 4.77 -10.37
C THR A 224 -8.32 4.26 -11.18
N PHE A 225 -7.28 3.79 -10.51
CA PHE A 225 -6.08 3.25 -11.13
C PHE A 225 -6.40 2.02 -11.98
N LEU A 226 -7.07 1.03 -11.42
CA LEU A 226 -7.41 -0.22 -12.11
C LEU A 226 -8.29 0.00 -13.35
N ASN A 227 -9.14 1.02 -13.35
CA ASN A 227 -9.94 1.39 -14.52
C ASN A 227 -9.11 2.06 -15.63
N ARG A 228 -8.00 2.71 -15.30
CA ARG A 228 -7.15 3.43 -16.26
C ARG A 228 -5.94 2.63 -16.74
N ALA A 229 -5.31 1.89 -15.84
CA ALA A 229 -4.06 1.17 -16.07
C ALA A 229 -4.08 0.21 -17.28
N PRO A 230 -5.17 -0.50 -17.60
CA PRO A 230 -5.23 -1.34 -18.79
C PRO A 230 -4.98 -0.57 -20.10
N ASN A 231 -5.36 0.71 -20.17
CA ASN A 231 -5.12 1.54 -21.36
C ASN A 231 -3.67 2.00 -21.49
N TRP A 232 -2.87 1.90 -20.44
CA TRP A 232 -1.46 2.25 -20.42
C TRP A 232 -0.54 1.09 -20.81
N LEU A 233 -1.08 -0.13 -20.87
CA LEU A 233 -0.35 -1.31 -21.29
C LEU A 233 -0.23 -1.39 -22.83
N LYS A 234 0.90 -1.86 -23.32
CA LYS A 234 1.04 -2.38 -24.68
C LYS A 234 0.22 -3.65 -24.85
N LEU A 235 -0.07 -4.03 -26.08
CA LEU A 235 -0.62 -5.36 -26.38
C LEU A 235 0.32 -6.43 -25.81
N GLU A 236 -0.24 -7.47 -25.17
CA GLU A 236 0.49 -8.51 -24.43
C GLU A 236 1.21 -8.02 -23.16
N GLY A 237 1.20 -6.72 -22.87
CA GLY A 237 1.71 -6.18 -21.60
C GLY A 237 0.93 -6.72 -20.39
N ARG A 238 1.60 -6.87 -19.25
CA ARG A 238 1.04 -7.49 -18.04
C ARG A 238 0.87 -6.52 -16.90
N ILE A 239 -0.19 -6.69 -16.14
CA ILE A 239 -0.43 -5.98 -14.89
C ILE A 239 -0.39 -6.97 -13.73
N GLY A 240 0.47 -6.69 -12.73
CA GLY A 240 0.62 -7.45 -11.50
C GLY A 240 0.24 -6.60 -10.28
N ILE A 241 -0.72 -7.06 -9.47
CA ILE A 241 -1.18 -6.33 -8.29
C ILE A 241 -1.02 -7.21 -7.06
N ILE A 242 -0.29 -6.71 -6.05
CA ILE A 242 -0.20 -7.31 -4.72
C ILE A 242 -1.16 -6.58 -3.80
N SER A 243 -2.03 -7.32 -3.11
CA SER A 243 -2.98 -6.82 -2.12
C SER A 243 -2.77 -7.50 -0.77
N PHE A 244 -3.10 -6.83 0.35
CA PHE A 244 -2.84 -7.31 1.71
C PHE A 244 -4.09 -7.57 2.53
N HIS A 245 -5.25 -7.17 2.06
CA HIS A 245 -6.53 -7.46 2.73
C HIS A 245 -7.64 -7.83 1.74
N SER A 246 -8.73 -8.39 2.30
CA SER A 246 -9.86 -8.94 1.54
C SER A 246 -10.53 -7.94 0.62
N LEU A 247 -10.63 -6.69 1.05
CA LEU A 247 -11.32 -5.64 0.29
C LEU A 247 -10.52 -5.26 -0.98
N GLU A 248 -9.21 -5.06 -0.87
CA GLU A 248 -8.33 -4.83 -2.03
C GLU A 248 -8.39 -6.01 -3.00
N ASP A 249 -8.14 -7.24 -2.50
CA ASP A 249 -8.14 -8.45 -3.33
C ASP A 249 -9.46 -8.65 -4.09
N ARG A 250 -10.58 -8.32 -3.45
CA ARG A 250 -11.92 -8.39 -4.08
C ARG A 250 -12.04 -7.40 -5.24
N ILE A 251 -11.62 -6.15 -5.04
CA ILE A 251 -11.66 -5.11 -6.06
C ILE A 251 -10.75 -5.50 -7.23
N VAL A 252 -9.49 -5.83 -6.96
CA VAL A 252 -8.52 -6.27 -7.98
C VAL A 252 -9.08 -7.44 -8.79
N LYS A 253 -9.55 -8.50 -8.11
CA LYS A 253 -10.13 -9.68 -8.76
C LYS A 253 -11.27 -9.33 -9.71
N HIS A 254 -12.21 -8.51 -9.27
CA HIS A 254 -13.38 -8.17 -10.07
C HIS A 254 -13.01 -7.25 -11.24
N THR A 255 -12.23 -6.21 -10.99
CA THR A 255 -11.85 -5.26 -12.06
C THR A 255 -11.01 -5.93 -13.14
N LEU A 256 -10.02 -6.76 -12.77
CA LEU A 256 -9.22 -7.49 -13.78
C LEU A 256 -10.05 -8.48 -14.60
N ARG A 257 -11.02 -9.16 -13.96
CA ARG A 257 -11.91 -10.12 -14.63
C ARG A 257 -12.92 -9.44 -15.57
N ASP A 258 -13.49 -8.33 -15.13
CA ASP A 258 -14.60 -7.67 -15.80
C ASP A 258 -14.14 -6.66 -16.87
N SER A 259 -12.83 -6.39 -16.95
CA SER A 259 -12.23 -5.53 -17.97
C SER A 259 -12.25 -6.22 -19.36
N PRO A 260 -12.83 -5.59 -20.38
CA PRO A 260 -12.81 -6.14 -21.75
C PRO A 260 -11.42 -6.13 -22.38
N LEU A 261 -10.48 -5.36 -21.83
CA LEU A 261 -9.12 -5.21 -22.34
C LEU A 261 -8.16 -6.26 -21.81
N LEU A 262 -8.54 -7.01 -20.76
CA LEU A 262 -7.64 -7.87 -20.01
C LEU A 262 -8.07 -9.34 -20.03
N GLN A 263 -7.09 -10.21 -20.15
CA GLN A 263 -7.21 -11.65 -19.88
C GLN A 263 -6.57 -11.96 -18.53
N VAL A 264 -7.33 -12.52 -17.59
CA VAL A 264 -6.81 -12.93 -16.29
C VAL A 264 -5.87 -14.12 -16.45
N LEU A 265 -4.63 -13.97 -16.00
CA LEU A 265 -3.62 -15.04 -15.99
C LEU A 265 -3.70 -15.90 -14.72
N THR A 266 -4.07 -15.30 -13.57
CA THR A 266 -4.14 -15.98 -12.27
C THR A 266 -5.59 -16.14 -11.80
N LYS A 267 -6.21 -17.30 -12.02
CA LYS A 267 -7.58 -17.60 -11.50
C LYS A 267 -7.63 -17.56 -9.98
N LYS A 268 -6.60 -18.12 -9.31
CA LYS A 268 -6.37 -18.02 -7.86
C LYS A 268 -5.21 -17.05 -7.63
N PRO A 269 -5.21 -16.27 -6.53
CA PRO A 269 -4.06 -15.42 -6.23
C PRO A 269 -2.83 -16.28 -5.93
N ILE A 270 -1.66 -15.79 -6.31
CA ILE A 270 -0.38 -16.31 -5.87
C ILE A 270 -0.15 -15.79 -4.44
N THR A 271 0.30 -16.63 -3.54
CA THR A 271 0.57 -16.32 -2.13
C THR A 271 1.97 -16.75 -1.75
N ALA A 272 2.54 -16.12 -0.73
CA ALA A 272 3.87 -16.41 -0.25
C ALA A 272 4.02 -17.90 0.17
N GLN A 273 5.15 -18.50 -0.17
CA GLN A 273 5.52 -19.84 0.22
C GLN A 273 6.10 -19.86 1.64
N GLU A 274 6.25 -21.06 2.24
CA GLU A 274 6.71 -21.21 3.63
C GLU A 274 8.04 -20.49 3.88
N LYS A 275 9.00 -20.63 2.99
CA LYS A 275 10.30 -19.95 3.11
C LYS A 275 10.17 -18.44 3.20
N GLU A 276 9.36 -17.82 2.34
CA GLU A 276 9.14 -16.38 2.37
C GLU A 276 8.38 -15.95 3.65
N LEU A 277 7.43 -16.78 4.13
CA LEU A 277 6.69 -16.51 5.37
C LEU A 277 7.60 -16.49 6.60
N GLU A 278 8.66 -17.28 6.62
CA GLU A 278 9.67 -17.30 7.68
C GLU A 278 10.59 -16.08 7.61
N GLU A 279 11.07 -15.74 6.41
CA GLU A 279 12.01 -14.65 6.16
C GLU A 279 11.32 -13.27 6.19
N ASN A 280 10.08 -13.19 5.70
CA ASN A 280 9.29 -11.95 5.59
C ASN A 280 7.85 -12.15 6.11
N PRO A 281 7.59 -12.02 7.42
CA PRO A 281 6.25 -12.19 7.99
C PRO A 281 5.17 -11.25 7.42
N ARG A 282 5.56 -10.15 6.76
CA ARG A 282 4.64 -9.21 6.09
C ARG A 282 3.99 -9.81 4.86
N SER A 283 4.61 -10.82 4.23
CA SER A 283 4.05 -11.54 3.08
C SER A 283 2.85 -12.43 3.42
N ARG A 284 2.57 -12.69 4.71
CA ARG A 284 1.51 -13.61 5.17
C ARG A 284 0.13 -13.33 4.58
N SER A 285 -0.23 -12.08 4.38
CA SER A 285 -1.53 -11.68 3.84
C SER A 285 -1.48 -11.31 2.36
N ALA A 286 -0.29 -11.30 1.76
CA ALA A 286 -0.08 -10.91 0.38
C ALA A 286 -0.77 -11.85 -0.62
N LYS A 287 -1.38 -11.25 -1.62
CA LYS A 287 -2.06 -11.93 -2.73
C LYS A 287 -1.71 -11.23 -4.02
N LEU A 288 -0.98 -11.89 -4.89
CA LEU A 288 -0.58 -11.38 -6.19
C LEU A 288 -1.53 -11.89 -7.27
N ARG A 289 -2.03 -10.98 -8.11
CA ARG A 289 -2.85 -11.31 -9.28
C ARG A 289 -2.27 -10.69 -10.52
N PHE A 290 -2.31 -11.46 -11.62
CA PHE A 290 -1.91 -11.03 -12.94
C PHE A 290 -3.03 -11.06 -13.96
N ALA A 291 -3.01 -10.07 -14.85
CA ALA A 291 -3.76 -10.06 -16.10
C ALA A 291 -2.88 -9.53 -17.23
N GLN A 292 -3.24 -9.85 -18.47
CA GLN A 292 -2.53 -9.46 -19.69
C GLN A 292 -3.44 -8.70 -20.62
N ARG A 293 -2.94 -7.66 -21.27
CA ARG A 293 -3.71 -6.94 -22.28
C ARG A 293 -3.86 -7.77 -23.56
N VAL A 294 -5.08 -7.96 -24.03
CA VAL A 294 -5.42 -8.82 -25.18
C VAL A 294 -6.12 -8.10 -26.32
N CYS A 295 -6.61 -6.86 -26.12
CA CYS A 295 -7.29 -6.08 -27.13
C CYS A 295 -6.72 -4.66 -27.23
N GLN A 296 -6.85 -4.06 -28.42
CA GLN A 296 -6.51 -2.66 -28.68
C GLN A 296 -7.62 -1.72 -28.19
#